data_18c96b4d5c22ebee6031a7492817d613
#
_entry.id   18c96b4d5c22ebee6031a7492817d613
#
_cell.length_a   1.000
_cell.length_b   1.000
_cell.length_c   1.000
_cell.angle_alpha   90.00
_cell.angle_beta   90.00
_cell.angle_gamma   90.00
#
_symmetry.space_group_name_H-M   'P 1'
#
loop_
_entity.id
_entity.type
_entity.pdbx_description
1 polymer ?
#
loop_
_entity_poly.entity_id
_entity_poly.type
_entity_poly.pdbx_seq_one_letter_code
_entity_poly.pdbx_strand_id
1 'polypeptide(L)'
;HRQEVCHGDCNQHNIIFTREGIGFMNFDYWHCGPQTEDLCLFMRKILEKHNWDPELGRRMAEQYNRKRSLSVEEWKHLKLCLSYPWRYWKLVNYYASSQKVWISRKNIEKIEQATALWQPWQRFLQSFC
;
A
#
# COMPACT_ATOMS: atom_id res chain seq x y z
N HIS A 1 -10.91 0.45 18.56
CA HIS A 1 -9.69 0.70 17.76
C HIS A 1 -8.85 1.77 18.47
N ARG A 2 -7.60 1.44 18.75
CA ARG A 2 -6.63 2.40 19.27
C ARG A 2 -6.33 3.41 18.15
N GLN A 3 -6.69 4.66 18.38
CA GLN A 3 -6.34 5.73 17.45
C GLN A 3 -4.96 6.26 17.83
N GLU A 4 -4.08 6.32 16.86
CA GLU A 4 -2.71 6.80 16.99
C GLU A 4 -2.43 7.81 15.87
N VAL A 5 -1.32 8.51 15.97
CA VAL A 5 -0.94 9.44 14.90
C VAL A 5 -0.41 8.64 13.71
N CYS A 6 -1.05 8.81 12.56
CA CYS A 6 -0.64 8.23 11.30
C CYS A 6 0.05 9.29 10.44
N HIS A 7 1.04 8.88 9.67
CA HIS A 7 1.74 9.74 8.70
C HIS A 7 0.82 10.10 7.52
N GLY A 8 -0.01 9.17 7.08
CA GLY A 8 -0.98 9.35 6.01
C GLY A 8 -0.43 9.24 4.58
N ASP A 9 0.89 9.29 4.42
CA ASP A 9 1.60 9.08 3.13
C ASP A 9 2.89 8.28 3.34
N CYS A 10 2.79 7.20 4.12
CA CYS A 10 3.92 6.34 4.45
C CYS A 10 4.34 5.51 3.22
N ASN A 11 5.38 5.98 2.53
CA ASN A 11 5.98 5.30 1.38
C ASN A 11 7.50 5.53 1.36
N GLN A 12 8.21 4.79 0.49
CA GLN A 12 9.68 4.84 0.44
C GLN A 12 10.26 6.21 0.07
N HIS A 13 9.50 7.10 -0.56
CA HIS A 13 9.96 8.45 -0.92
C HIS A 13 9.95 9.41 0.27
N ASN A 14 9.20 9.08 1.31
CA ASN A 14 9.07 9.86 2.53
C ASN A 14 9.90 9.27 3.69
N ILE A 15 10.79 8.32 3.39
CA ILE A 15 11.70 7.69 4.35
C ILE A 15 13.13 8.12 4.05
N ILE A 16 13.83 8.58 5.09
CA ILE A 16 15.23 9.00 5.01
C ILE A 16 16.08 8.03 5.84
N PHE A 17 17.12 7.49 5.24
CA PHE A 17 18.11 6.71 5.94
C PHE A 17 19.28 7.61 6.32
N THR A 18 19.58 7.71 7.60
CA THR A 18 20.69 8.48 8.15
C THR A 18 21.65 7.57 8.91
N ARG A 19 22.82 8.10 9.29
CA ARG A 19 23.77 7.36 10.14
C ARG A 19 23.20 7.07 11.54
N GLU A 20 22.25 7.89 12.00
CA GLU A 20 21.63 7.78 13.32
C GLU A 20 20.35 6.94 13.31
N GLY A 21 19.84 6.55 12.13
CA GLY A 21 18.63 5.74 12.00
C GLY A 21 17.74 6.13 10.82
N ILE A 22 16.46 5.86 10.97
CA ILE A 22 15.42 6.11 9.95
C ILE A 22 14.59 7.33 10.37
N GLY A 23 14.46 8.28 9.46
CA GLY A 23 13.58 9.43 9.60
C GLY A 23 12.42 9.40 8.61
N PHE A 24 11.36 10.14 8.93
CA PHE A 24 10.23 10.35 8.05
C PHE A 24 10.11 11.84 7.71
N MET A 25 9.60 12.14 6.51
CA MET A 25 9.36 13.50 6.03
C MET A 25 7.99 13.61 5.35
N ASN A 26 7.57 14.87 5.05
CA ASN A 26 6.30 15.17 4.36
C ASN A 26 5.06 14.70 5.14
N PHE A 27 4.83 15.29 6.31
CA PHE A 27 3.68 15.00 7.18
C PHE A 27 2.39 15.75 6.80
N ASP A 28 2.23 16.13 5.54
CA ASP A 28 1.08 16.96 5.09
C ASP A 28 -0.28 16.26 5.26
N TYR A 29 -0.28 14.92 5.29
CA TYR A 29 -1.49 14.09 5.41
C TYR A 29 -1.66 13.44 6.78
N TRP A 30 -0.91 13.89 7.78
CA TRP A 30 -1.01 13.30 9.12
C TRP A 30 -2.44 13.40 9.69
N HIS A 31 -2.85 12.37 10.37
CA HIS A 31 -4.17 12.30 10.99
C HIS A 31 -4.17 11.30 12.15
N CYS A 32 -5.23 11.31 12.95
CA CYS A 32 -5.45 10.27 13.96
C CYS A 32 -6.25 9.12 13.35
N GLY A 33 -5.70 7.92 13.43
CA GLY A 33 -6.29 6.71 12.84
C GLY A 33 -5.61 5.43 13.30
N PRO A 34 -6.02 4.27 12.78
CA PRO A 34 -5.35 3.01 13.05
C PRO A 34 -4.00 2.96 12.33
N GLN A 35 -2.91 2.68 13.04
CA GLN A 35 -1.57 2.61 12.44
C GLN A 35 -1.41 1.56 11.33
N THR A 36 -2.32 0.60 11.26
CA THR A 36 -2.40 -0.36 10.15
C THR A 36 -2.64 0.31 8.80
N GLU A 37 -3.14 1.55 8.76
CA GLU A 37 -3.25 2.33 7.53
C GLU A 37 -1.89 2.67 6.95
N ASP A 38 -0.97 3.20 7.78
CA ASP A 38 0.40 3.48 7.36
C ASP A 38 1.15 2.20 6.97
N LEU A 39 0.98 1.14 7.75
CA LEU A 39 1.56 -0.17 7.43
C LEU A 39 1.05 -0.70 6.08
N CYS A 40 -0.27 -0.66 5.87
CA CYS A 40 -0.88 -1.08 4.60
C CYS A 40 -0.36 -0.25 3.42
N LEU A 41 -0.32 1.07 3.57
CA LEU A 41 0.14 1.97 2.53
C LEU A 41 1.59 1.67 2.13
N PHE A 42 2.45 1.49 3.12
CA PHE A 42 3.86 1.13 2.92
C PHE A 42 4.01 -0.25 2.27
N MET A 43 3.36 -1.27 2.81
CA MET A 43 3.40 -2.63 2.27
C MET A 43 2.93 -2.66 0.82
N ARG A 44 1.79 -2.04 0.52
CA ARG A 44 1.24 -2.00 -0.83
C ARG A 44 2.23 -1.39 -1.84
N LYS A 45 2.87 -0.26 -1.49
CA LYS A 45 3.84 0.41 -2.36
C LYS A 45 5.06 -0.46 -2.68
N ILE A 46 5.53 -1.21 -1.71
CA ILE A 46 6.65 -2.16 -1.88
C ILE A 46 6.19 -3.39 -2.68
N LEU A 47 5.06 -3.99 -2.31
CA LEU A 47 4.55 -5.20 -2.94
C LEU A 47 4.19 -4.99 -4.43
N GLU A 48 3.64 -3.84 -4.79
CA GLU A 48 3.40 -3.48 -6.20
C GLU A 48 4.68 -3.50 -7.04
N LYS A 49 5.82 -3.09 -6.47
CA LYS A 49 7.12 -3.11 -7.14
C LYS A 49 7.78 -4.50 -7.17
N HIS A 50 7.35 -5.39 -6.29
CA HIS A 50 7.88 -6.75 -6.15
C HIS A 50 6.87 -7.82 -6.55
N ASN A 51 6.00 -7.48 -7.49
CA ASN A 51 5.03 -8.41 -8.11
C ASN A 51 4.14 -9.13 -7.08
N TRP A 52 3.79 -8.44 -5.99
CA TRP A 52 2.98 -8.95 -4.89
C TRP A 52 3.50 -10.28 -4.32
N ASP A 53 4.81 -10.37 -4.11
CA ASP A 53 5.46 -11.53 -3.53
C ASP A 53 4.89 -11.85 -2.13
N PRO A 54 4.25 -13.02 -1.94
CA PRO A 54 3.63 -13.38 -0.66
C PRO A 54 4.62 -13.51 0.48
N GLU A 55 5.82 -14.00 0.21
CA GLU A 55 6.86 -14.17 1.22
C GLU A 55 7.37 -12.81 1.72
N LEU A 56 7.57 -11.86 0.80
CA LEU A 56 7.92 -10.49 1.16
C LEU A 56 6.84 -9.85 2.04
N GLY A 57 5.56 -9.99 1.65
CA GLY A 57 4.45 -9.48 2.44
C GLY A 57 4.37 -10.07 3.84
N ARG A 58 4.52 -11.38 3.97
CA ARG A 58 4.56 -12.09 5.25
C ARG A 58 5.71 -11.56 6.12
N ARG A 59 6.91 -11.46 5.59
CA ARG A 59 8.09 -10.94 6.30
C ARG A 59 7.90 -9.50 6.78
N MET A 60 7.35 -8.62 5.95
CA MET A 60 7.07 -7.24 6.32
C MET A 60 6.09 -7.16 7.51
N ALA A 61 4.98 -7.86 7.42
CA ALA A 61 3.97 -7.89 8.49
C ALA A 61 4.53 -8.49 9.79
N GLU A 62 5.28 -9.58 9.72
CA GLU A 62 5.92 -10.21 10.88
C GLU A 62 6.96 -9.30 11.55
N GLN A 63 7.80 -8.61 10.77
CA GLN A 63 8.78 -7.69 11.32
C GLN A 63 8.12 -6.50 12.04
N TYR A 64 7.04 -5.98 11.47
CA TYR A 64 6.23 -4.96 12.14
C TYR A 64 5.64 -5.50 13.44
N ASN A 65 5.02 -6.68 13.38
CA ASN A 65 4.39 -7.31 14.54
C ASN A 65 5.37 -7.62 15.68
N ARG A 66 6.65 -7.88 15.38
CA ARG A 66 7.71 -8.04 16.40
C ARG A 66 8.01 -6.76 17.16
N LYS A 67 7.86 -5.61 16.52
CA LYS A 67 8.11 -4.29 17.15
C LYS A 67 6.86 -3.74 17.82
N ARG A 68 5.73 -3.92 17.20
CA ARG A 68 4.41 -3.53 17.70
C ARG A 68 3.42 -4.64 17.40
N SER A 69 3.03 -5.35 18.45
CA SER A 69 2.06 -6.44 18.32
C SER A 69 0.74 -5.93 17.76
N LEU A 70 0.26 -6.58 16.72
CA LEU A 70 -1.03 -6.33 16.10
C LEU A 70 -2.10 -7.19 16.79
N SER A 71 -3.22 -6.57 17.16
CA SER A 71 -4.40 -7.28 17.64
C SER A 71 -5.06 -8.07 16.50
N VAL A 72 -6.00 -8.94 16.85
CA VAL A 72 -6.78 -9.69 15.85
C VAL A 72 -7.55 -8.76 14.93
N GLU A 73 -8.09 -7.68 15.47
CA GLU A 73 -8.82 -6.65 14.72
C GLU A 73 -7.89 -5.87 13.78
N GLU A 74 -6.69 -5.55 14.24
CA GLU A 74 -5.67 -4.87 13.41
C GLU A 74 -5.19 -5.78 12.28
N TRP A 75 -5.03 -7.06 12.51
CA TRP A 75 -4.74 -8.03 11.44
C TRP A 75 -5.87 -8.09 10.40
N LYS A 76 -7.12 -8.14 10.83
CA LYS A 76 -8.29 -8.08 9.93
C LYS A 76 -8.32 -6.78 9.13
N HIS A 77 -8.07 -5.66 9.80
CA HIS A 77 -8.01 -4.35 9.15
C HIS A 77 -6.90 -4.28 8.09
N LEU A 78 -5.69 -4.75 8.42
CA LEU A 78 -4.57 -4.79 7.48
C LEU A 78 -4.91 -5.63 6.23
N LYS A 79 -5.50 -6.81 6.41
CA LYS A 79 -5.95 -7.67 5.29
C LYS A 79 -6.99 -6.96 4.43
N LEU A 80 -7.97 -6.33 5.06
CA LEU A 80 -9.01 -5.56 4.35
C LEU A 80 -8.40 -4.42 3.53
N CYS A 81 -7.49 -3.66 4.12
CA CYS A 81 -6.81 -2.56 3.44
C CYS A 81 -5.97 -3.04 2.24
N LEU A 82 -5.24 -4.16 2.37
CA LEU A 82 -4.46 -4.75 1.28
C LEU A 82 -5.34 -5.35 0.17
N SER A 83 -6.56 -5.77 0.49
CA SER A 83 -7.54 -6.28 -0.47
C SER A 83 -8.28 -5.17 -1.21
N TYR A 84 -8.16 -3.92 -0.80
CA TYR A 84 -8.79 -2.81 -1.50
C TYR A 84 -8.08 -2.50 -2.82
N PRO A 85 -8.77 -2.47 -3.96
CA PRO A 85 -8.16 -2.37 -5.28
C PRO A 85 -7.77 -0.93 -5.66
N TRP A 86 -6.95 -0.27 -4.86
CA TRP A 86 -6.56 1.14 -5.01
C TRP A 86 -6.04 1.51 -6.39
N ARG A 87 -5.17 0.68 -6.94
CA ARG A 87 -4.55 0.93 -8.25
C ARG A 87 -5.60 0.95 -9.35
N TYR A 88 -6.49 -0.02 -9.32
CA TYR A 88 -7.56 -0.16 -10.31
C TYR A 88 -8.62 0.94 -10.15
N TRP A 89 -8.99 1.23 -8.90
CA TRP A 89 -9.91 2.32 -8.60
C TRP A 89 -9.39 3.67 -9.11
N LYS A 90 -8.11 3.99 -8.89
CA LYS A 90 -7.49 5.22 -9.41
C LYS A 90 -7.53 5.28 -10.93
N LEU A 91 -7.24 4.19 -11.62
CA LEU A 91 -7.31 4.13 -13.07
C LEU A 91 -8.74 4.34 -13.57
N VAL A 92 -9.71 3.61 -13.02
CA VAL A 92 -11.12 3.73 -13.40
C VAL A 92 -11.62 5.16 -13.14
N ASN A 93 -11.34 5.72 -11.98
CA ASN A 93 -11.76 7.07 -11.62
C ASN A 93 -11.11 8.14 -12.53
N TYR A 94 -9.85 7.98 -12.88
CA TYR A 94 -9.17 8.87 -13.83
C TYR A 94 -9.85 8.85 -15.19
N TYR A 95 -10.17 7.67 -15.73
CA TYR A 95 -10.83 7.55 -17.04
C TYR A 95 -12.29 8.01 -17.00
N ALA A 96 -13.02 7.70 -15.94
CA ALA A 96 -14.41 8.14 -15.77
C ALA A 96 -14.52 9.68 -15.65
N SER A 97 -13.52 10.34 -15.07
CA SER A 97 -13.47 11.79 -14.89
C SER A 97 -12.82 12.52 -16.08
N SER A 98 -12.13 11.81 -16.96
CA SER A 98 -11.42 12.38 -18.09
C SER A 98 -12.39 12.66 -19.25
N GLN A 99 -12.40 13.90 -19.74
CA GLN A 99 -13.13 14.30 -20.95
C GLN A 99 -12.31 14.06 -22.23
N LYS A 100 -11.15 13.39 -22.14
CA LYS A 100 -10.25 13.16 -23.28
C LYS A 100 -10.74 11.99 -24.13
N VAL A 101 -10.87 12.26 -25.43
CA VAL A 101 -11.30 11.24 -26.42
C VAL A 101 -10.18 10.25 -26.76
N TRP A 102 -8.93 10.54 -26.42
CA TRP A 102 -7.77 9.71 -26.73
C TRP A 102 -6.99 9.35 -25.46
N ILE A 103 -6.41 8.16 -25.45
CA ILE A 103 -5.59 7.64 -24.35
C ILE A 103 -4.12 7.81 -24.71
N SER A 104 -3.35 8.52 -23.87
CA SER A 104 -1.91 8.67 -24.08
C SER A 104 -1.17 7.34 -23.92
N ARG A 105 -0.02 7.20 -24.60
CA ARG A 105 0.85 6.02 -24.47
C ARG A 105 1.22 5.71 -23.02
N LYS A 106 1.54 6.76 -22.24
CA LYS A 106 1.84 6.63 -20.80
C LYS A 106 0.68 6.02 -20.01
N ASN A 107 -0.56 6.35 -20.37
CA ASN A 107 -1.74 5.82 -19.72
C ASN A 107 -2.01 4.36 -20.12
N ILE A 108 -1.75 4.01 -21.38
CA ILE A 108 -1.80 2.61 -21.84
C ILE A 108 -0.80 1.76 -21.06
N GLU A 109 0.44 2.22 -20.90
CA GLU A 109 1.47 1.54 -20.10
C GLU A 109 1.03 1.32 -18.64
N LYS A 110 0.36 2.30 -18.02
CA LYS A 110 -0.19 2.15 -16.67
C LYS A 110 -1.28 1.08 -16.58
N ILE A 111 -2.15 0.99 -17.59
CA ILE A 111 -3.19 -0.04 -17.67
C ILE A 111 -2.55 -1.43 -17.83
N GLU A 112 -1.57 -1.55 -18.72
CA GLU A 112 -0.84 -2.80 -18.95
C GLU A 112 -0.13 -3.28 -17.68
N GLN A 113 0.55 -2.38 -16.96
CA GLN A 113 1.19 -2.68 -15.67
C GLN A 113 0.16 -3.11 -14.61
N ALA A 114 -0.97 -2.45 -14.52
CA ALA A 114 -2.03 -2.82 -13.58
C ALA A 114 -2.63 -4.19 -13.93
N THR A 115 -2.85 -4.46 -15.22
CA THR A 115 -3.34 -5.76 -15.71
C THR A 115 -2.34 -6.88 -15.40
N ALA A 116 -1.05 -6.64 -15.60
CA ALA A 116 0.00 -7.62 -15.29
C ALA A 116 0.08 -7.95 -13.80
N LEU A 117 -0.25 -7.01 -12.91
CA LEU A 117 -0.22 -7.20 -11.46
C LEU A 117 -1.51 -7.82 -10.89
N TRP A 118 -2.57 -7.96 -11.67
CA TRP A 118 -3.84 -8.49 -11.20
C TRP A 118 -3.73 -9.90 -10.65
N GLN A 119 -3.18 -10.82 -11.42
CA GLN A 119 -3.01 -12.22 -11.00
C GLN A 119 -2.07 -12.39 -9.79
N PRO A 120 -0.87 -11.76 -9.78
CA PRO A 120 -0.01 -11.75 -8.62
C PRO A 120 -0.70 -11.24 -7.35
N TRP A 121 -1.45 -10.14 -7.44
CA TRP A 121 -2.20 -9.60 -6.32
C TRP A 121 -3.28 -10.57 -5.81
N GLN A 122 -4.05 -11.20 -6.69
CA GLN A 122 -5.04 -12.20 -6.30
C GLN A 122 -4.39 -13.39 -5.57
N ARG A 123 -3.27 -13.90 -6.07
CA ARG A 123 -2.52 -14.97 -5.40
C ARG A 123 -2.00 -14.53 -4.04
N PHE A 124 -1.49 -13.32 -3.94
CA PHE A 124 -1.07 -12.73 -2.68
C PHE A 124 -2.19 -12.72 -1.66
N LEU A 125 -3.37 -12.22 -2.02
CA LEU A 125 -4.53 -12.17 -1.12
C LEU A 125 -4.93 -13.55 -0.62
N GLN A 126 -4.91 -14.56 -1.47
CA GLN A 126 -5.22 -15.95 -1.09
C GLN A 126 -4.22 -16.52 -0.08
N SER A 127 -2.94 -16.20 -0.22
CA SER A 127 -1.87 -16.71 0.65
C SER A 127 -1.71 -15.90 1.94
N PHE A 128 -1.98 -14.61 1.90
CA PHE A 128 -1.85 -13.70 3.05
C PHE A 128 -3.07 -13.76 3.98
N CYS A 129 -4.20 -14.09 3.43
CA CYS A 129 -5.45 -14.32 4.18
C CYS A 129 -5.61 -15.75 4.58
#